data_cd696039074ea5af5f43fb23592eb823
#
_entry.id   cd696039074ea5af5f43fb23592eb823
#
_cell.length_a   1.000
_cell.length_b   1.000
_cell.length_c   1.000
_cell.angle_alpha   90.00
_cell.angle_beta   90.00
_cell.angle_gamma   90.00
#
_symmetry.space_group_name_H-M   'P 1'
#
loop_
_entity.id
_entity.type
_entity.pdbx_description
1 polymer ?
#
loop_
_entity_poly.entity_id
_entity_poly.type
_entity_poly.pdbx_seq_one_letter_code
_entity_poly.pdbx_strand_id
1 'polypeptide(L)'
;LPIFHKQRFERGAPIGSLASEAGEKGRTGTSVCFKPDIEIFTGGISFDYATLSGRLRELAYLNGGVKIVFRDERPEAAGEDGQPHEETYFYEGGIREYVDYMNAEKDPLHPDIIYVNSEKDGVQVEAALQWCVDAYSDSILGFANNIRTVDGGTHIEGLKTVLTRTLNTFARKRG
;
A
#
# COMPACT_ATOMS: atom_id res chain seq x y z
N LEU A 1 -17.90 23.98 18.00
CA LEU A 1 -16.45 24.00 18.21
C LEU A 1 -15.92 22.59 17.92
N PRO A 2 -14.75 22.45 17.25
CA PRO A 2 -14.14 21.14 17.08
C PRO A 2 -13.78 20.56 18.45
N ILE A 3 -13.90 19.26 18.58
CA ILE A 3 -13.59 18.54 19.81
C ILE A 3 -12.45 17.56 19.53
N PHE A 4 -11.45 17.57 20.38
CA PHE A 4 -10.38 16.60 20.38
C PHE A 4 -10.70 15.51 21.43
N HIS A 5 -10.72 14.26 20.98
CA HIS A 5 -10.96 13.10 21.84
C HIS A 5 -9.67 12.33 22.06
N LYS A 6 -9.40 11.88 23.29
CA LYS A 6 -8.23 11.10 23.65
C LYS A 6 -8.62 9.90 24.48
N GLN A 7 -8.18 8.72 24.07
CA GLN A 7 -8.37 7.46 24.80
C GLN A 7 -7.04 6.73 24.93
N ARG A 8 -6.76 6.21 26.10
CA ARG A 8 -5.61 5.35 26.37
C ARG A 8 -6.06 3.92 26.55
N PHE A 9 -5.28 2.99 26.03
CA PHE A 9 -5.50 1.56 26.17
C PHE A 9 -4.24 0.89 26.72
N GLU A 10 -4.43 -0.18 27.47
CA GLU A 10 -3.36 -1.08 27.90
C GLU A 10 -3.83 -2.52 27.71
N ARG A 11 -3.07 -3.31 26.96
CA ARG A 11 -3.40 -4.72 26.63
C ARG A 11 -4.83 -4.89 26.08
N GLY A 12 -5.27 -3.96 25.25
CA GLY A 12 -6.60 -3.97 24.63
C GLY A 12 -7.75 -3.44 25.49
N ALA A 13 -7.51 -3.15 26.78
CA ALA A 13 -8.53 -2.57 27.67
C ALA A 13 -8.38 -1.03 27.76
N PRO A 14 -9.48 -0.26 27.71
CA PRO A 14 -9.43 1.18 27.88
C PRO A 14 -9.07 1.53 29.33
N ILE A 15 -8.13 2.48 29.49
CA ILE A 15 -7.75 3.01 30.80
C ILE A 15 -8.45 4.35 31.00
N GLY A 16 -9.38 4.37 31.96
CA GLY A 16 -10.16 5.56 32.26
C GLY A 16 -11.25 5.85 31.22
N SER A 17 -11.96 6.96 31.40
CA SER A 17 -12.97 7.45 30.47
C SER A 17 -12.37 8.20 29.30
N LEU A 18 -13.13 8.28 28.19
CA LEU A 18 -12.79 9.10 27.05
C LEU A 18 -12.64 10.57 27.48
N ALA A 19 -11.44 11.11 27.35
CA ALA A 19 -11.19 12.53 27.57
C ALA A 19 -11.60 13.34 26.34
N SER A 20 -12.20 14.51 26.56
CA SER A 20 -12.62 15.42 25.51
C SER A 20 -12.21 16.85 25.86
N GLU A 21 -11.57 17.50 24.92
CA GLU A 21 -11.09 18.88 25.09
C GLU A 21 -11.37 19.69 23.82
N ALA A 22 -11.31 21.01 23.93
CA ALA A 22 -11.52 21.88 22.77
C ALA A 22 -10.39 21.67 21.73
N GLY A 23 -10.78 21.38 20.50
CA GLY A 23 -9.86 21.23 19.38
C GLY A 23 -9.61 22.54 18.62
N GLU A 24 -8.61 22.56 17.76
CA GLU A 24 -8.32 23.67 16.87
C GLU A 24 -9.28 23.71 15.68
N LYS A 25 -9.79 24.89 15.36
CA LYS A 25 -10.71 25.06 14.23
C LYS A 25 -10.01 24.75 12.89
N GLY A 26 -10.64 23.89 12.08
CA GLY A 26 -10.14 23.52 10.75
C GLY A 26 -9.10 22.40 10.75
N ARG A 27 -8.72 21.86 11.92
CA ARG A 27 -7.84 20.70 12.01
C ARG A 27 -8.67 19.44 12.21
N THR A 28 -8.45 18.45 11.33
CA THR A 28 -9.05 17.11 11.42
C THR A 28 -7.94 16.06 11.26
N GLY A 29 -8.13 14.92 11.88
CA GLY A 29 -7.19 13.81 11.76
C GLY A 29 -7.24 12.88 12.96
N THR A 30 -6.46 11.80 12.87
CA THR A 30 -6.30 10.81 13.92
C THR A 30 -4.80 10.62 14.20
N SER A 31 -4.44 10.58 15.48
CA SER A 31 -3.08 10.21 15.90
C SER A 31 -3.15 8.92 16.71
N VAL A 32 -2.34 7.94 16.32
CA VAL A 32 -2.22 6.67 17.03
C VAL A 32 -0.77 6.50 17.45
N CYS A 33 -0.55 6.32 18.76
CA CYS A 33 0.76 6.00 19.31
C CYS A 33 0.67 4.66 20.04
N PHE A 34 1.55 3.73 19.77
CA PHE A 34 1.55 2.43 20.43
C PHE A 34 2.96 1.96 20.73
N LYS A 35 3.06 1.11 21.75
CA LYS A 35 4.26 0.35 22.08
C LYS A 35 3.88 -1.12 22.10
N PRO A 36 4.55 -1.99 21.31
CA PRO A 36 4.30 -3.43 21.37
C PRO A 36 4.58 -3.99 22.75
N ASP A 37 3.78 -4.97 23.18
CA ASP A 37 3.97 -5.63 24.48
C ASP A 37 5.03 -6.73 24.37
N ILE A 38 6.08 -6.63 25.18
CA ILE A 38 7.18 -7.61 25.20
C ILE A 38 6.76 -9.01 25.67
N GLU A 39 5.65 -9.12 26.40
CA GLU A 39 5.11 -10.44 26.79
C GLU A 39 4.45 -11.16 25.62
N ILE A 40 3.96 -10.40 24.63
CA ILE A 40 3.37 -10.93 23.38
C ILE A 40 4.47 -11.10 22.31
N PHE A 41 5.31 -10.09 22.12
CA PHE A 41 6.40 -10.09 21.14
C PHE A 41 7.72 -10.54 21.78
N THR A 42 7.78 -11.82 22.17
CA THR A 42 8.91 -12.40 22.92
C THR A 42 10.24 -12.44 22.17
N GLY A 43 10.21 -12.33 20.83
CA GLY A 43 11.41 -12.25 19.98
C GLY A 43 12.11 -10.88 19.98
N GLY A 44 11.61 -9.94 20.78
CA GLY A 44 12.09 -8.55 20.84
C GLY A 44 11.21 -7.60 20.05
N ILE A 45 11.38 -6.31 20.34
CA ILE A 45 10.67 -5.22 19.65
C ILE A 45 11.72 -4.41 18.87
N SER A 46 12.00 -4.84 17.66
CA SER A 46 12.84 -4.10 16.73
C SER A 46 12.08 -3.92 15.43
N PHE A 47 11.87 -2.68 15.02
CA PHE A 47 11.28 -2.37 13.74
C PHE A 47 12.38 -2.35 12.67
N ASP A 48 12.21 -3.17 11.64
CA ASP A 48 13.07 -3.15 10.46
C ASP A 48 12.63 -2.04 9.50
N TYR A 49 13.54 -1.11 9.22
CA TYR A 49 13.26 0.06 8.38
C TYR A 49 12.88 -0.35 6.96
N ALA A 50 13.64 -1.26 6.34
CA ALA A 50 13.43 -1.64 4.95
C ALA A 50 12.07 -2.32 4.74
N THR A 51 11.67 -3.17 5.68
CA THR A 51 10.35 -3.83 5.67
C THR A 51 9.22 -2.82 5.77
N LEU A 52 9.32 -1.85 6.69
CA LEU A 52 8.30 -0.82 6.87
C LEU A 52 8.25 0.13 5.67
N SER A 53 9.41 0.62 5.21
CA SER A 53 9.56 1.48 4.03
C SER A 53 8.94 0.82 2.80
N GLY A 54 9.28 -0.43 2.51
CA GLY A 54 8.71 -1.19 1.41
C GLY A 54 7.19 -1.31 1.49
N ARG A 55 6.65 -1.58 2.68
CA ARG A 55 5.20 -1.69 2.88
C ARG A 55 4.47 -0.34 2.78
N LEU A 56 5.04 0.74 3.28
CA LEU A 56 4.46 2.08 3.18
C LEU A 56 4.48 2.59 1.74
N ARG A 57 5.54 2.31 0.98
CA ARG A 57 5.63 2.59 -0.45
C ARG A 57 4.56 1.83 -1.23
N GLU A 58 4.38 0.54 -0.96
CA GLU A 58 3.31 -0.28 -1.56
C GLU A 58 1.92 0.30 -1.26
N LEU A 59 1.65 0.70 -0.01
CA LEU A 59 0.40 1.34 0.39
C LEU A 59 0.16 2.67 -0.34
N ALA A 60 1.21 3.46 -0.58
CA ALA A 60 1.10 4.71 -1.33
C ALA A 60 0.73 4.47 -2.80
N TYR A 61 1.27 3.42 -3.43
CA TYR A 61 0.86 3.00 -4.78
C TYR A 61 -0.57 2.48 -4.83
N LEU A 62 -1.01 1.73 -3.82
CA LEU A 62 -2.37 1.20 -3.75
C LEU A 62 -3.43 2.28 -3.47
N ASN A 63 -3.02 3.44 -2.96
CA ASN A 63 -3.91 4.56 -2.63
C ASN A 63 -3.43 5.83 -3.35
N GLY A 64 -3.61 5.85 -4.67
CA GLY A 64 -3.17 6.98 -5.50
C GLY A 64 -3.61 8.34 -4.95
N GLY A 65 -2.67 9.29 -4.87
CA GLY A 65 -2.90 10.62 -4.32
C GLY A 65 -2.80 10.74 -2.80
N VAL A 66 -2.55 9.63 -2.08
CA VAL A 66 -2.26 9.67 -0.63
C VAL A 66 -0.78 9.91 -0.41
N LYS A 67 -0.44 10.96 0.35
CA LYS A 67 0.93 11.25 0.77
C LYS A 67 1.23 10.55 2.09
N ILE A 68 2.25 9.69 2.10
CA ILE A 68 2.77 9.02 3.29
C ILE A 68 4.15 9.58 3.58
N VAL A 69 4.36 10.09 4.80
CA VAL A 69 5.67 10.50 5.30
C VAL A 69 6.11 9.50 6.34
N PHE A 70 7.23 8.84 6.10
CA PHE A 70 7.83 7.88 7.01
C PHE A 70 9.10 8.46 7.61
N ARG A 71 9.16 8.53 8.94
CA ARG A 71 10.30 9.08 9.67
C ARG A 71 10.80 8.08 10.69
N ASP A 72 12.10 7.81 10.67
CA ASP A 72 12.80 7.03 11.69
C ASP A 72 13.54 7.98 12.63
N GLU A 73 13.03 8.11 13.86
CA GLU A 73 13.59 9.01 14.87
C GLU A 73 14.60 8.31 15.81
N ARG A 74 14.96 7.06 15.50
CA ARG A 74 15.98 6.36 16.28
C ARG A 74 17.36 7.01 16.08
N PRO A 75 18.15 7.21 17.16
CA PRO A 75 19.45 7.87 17.06
C PRO A 75 20.42 7.20 16.07
N GLU A 76 20.37 5.85 15.98
CA GLU A 76 21.19 5.07 15.07
C GLU A 76 20.80 5.20 13.59
N ALA A 77 19.62 5.71 13.29
CA ALA A 77 19.12 5.96 11.94
C ALA A 77 19.33 7.41 11.49
N ALA A 78 19.81 8.28 12.37
CA ALA A 78 20.05 9.67 12.04
C ALA A 78 21.14 9.82 10.97
N GLY A 79 20.94 10.77 10.05
CA GLY A 79 21.90 11.13 9.04
C GLY A 79 23.15 11.80 9.64
N GLU A 80 24.14 12.08 8.79
CA GLU A 80 25.38 12.77 9.21
C GLU A 80 25.12 14.17 9.79
N ASP A 81 24.00 14.78 9.43
CA ASP A 81 23.53 16.07 9.95
C ASP A 81 22.75 15.96 11.28
N GLY A 82 22.61 14.76 11.83
CA GLY A 82 21.85 14.46 13.04
C GLY A 82 20.34 14.55 12.90
N GLN A 83 19.83 14.69 11.67
CA GLN A 83 18.40 14.69 11.41
C GLN A 83 17.84 13.27 11.30
N PRO A 84 16.58 13.04 11.71
CA PRO A 84 15.90 11.76 11.49
C PRO A 84 15.89 11.39 10.02
N HIS A 85 16.00 10.10 9.72
CA HIS A 85 15.83 9.60 8.36
C HIS A 85 14.38 9.70 7.96
N GLU A 86 14.06 10.45 6.91
CA GLU A 86 12.70 10.69 6.44
C GLU A 86 12.56 10.38 4.94
N GLU A 87 11.55 9.61 4.60
CA GLU A 87 11.13 9.36 3.21
C GLU A 87 9.67 9.77 3.01
N THR A 88 9.38 10.31 1.83
CA THR A 88 8.00 10.65 1.43
C THR A 88 7.60 9.82 0.22
N TYR A 89 6.45 9.15 0.32
CA TYR A 89 5.84 8.39 -0.75
C TYR A 89 4.56 9.08 -1.20
N PHE A 90 4.49 9.43 -2.48
CA PHE A 90 3.34 10.09 -3.07
C PHE A 90 3.27 9.74 -4.56
N TYR A 91 2.24 9.00 -4.96
CA TYR A 91 2.05 8.49 -6.31
C TYR A 91 0.64 8.81 -6.79
N GLU A 92 0.48 9.81 -7.64
CA GLU A 92 -0.83 10.21 -8.16
C GLU A 92 -1.43 9.17 -9.10
N GLY A 93 -0.60 8.51 -9.90
CA GLY A 93 -1.00 7.47 -10.85
C GLY A 93 -1.32 6.11 -10.22
N GLY A 94 -1.08 5.96 -8.91
CA GLY A 94 -1.47 4.78 -8.16
C GLY A 94 -0.79 3.50 -8.68
N ILE A 95 -1.59 2.44 -8.91
CA ILE A 95 -1.04 1.14 -9.36
C ILE A 95 -0.44 1.16 -10.78
N ARG A 96 -0.71 2.18 -11.60
CA ARG A 96 0.00 2.36 -12.88
C ARG A 96 1.47 2.67 -12.63
N GLU A 97 1.76 3.64 -11.74
CA GLU A 97 3.13 3.97 -11.35
C GLU A 97 3.81 2.80 -10.65
N TYR A 98 3.03 1.94 -9.97
CA TYR A 98 3.58 0.73 -9.37
C TYR A 98 4.07 -0.27 -10.43
N VAL A 99 3.31 -0.47 -11.52
CA VAL A 99 3.74 -1.31 -12.64
C VAL A 99 4.97 -0.72 -13.32
N ASP A 100 5.00 0.60 -13.54
CA ASP A 100 6.15 1.30 -14.09
C ASP A 100 7.41 1.11 -13.23
N TYR A 101 7.27 1.31 -11.92
CA TYR A 101 8.34 1.06 -10.95
C TYR A 101 8.85 -0.40 -10.99
N MET A 102 7.95 -1.39 -11.07
CA MET A 102 8.32 -2.81 -11.15
C MET A 102 8.99 -3.18 -12.46
N ASN A 103 8.77 -2.42 -13.51
CA ASN A 103 9.30 -2.66 -14.85
C ASN A 103 10.43 -1.70 -15.24
N ALA A 104 10.92 -0.86 -14.33
CA ALA A 104 11.93 0.17 -14.58
C ALA A 104 13.24 -0.37 -15.22
N GLU A 105 13.59 -1.63 -14.95
CA GLU A 105 14.77 -2.30 -15.49
C GLU A 105 14.43 -3.37 -16.53
N LYS A 106 13.19 -3.41 -17.04
CA LYS A 106 12.71 -4.40 -18.01
C LYS A 106 12.46 -3.75 -19.36
N ASP A 107 12.37 -4.58 -20.40
CA ASP A 107 12.04 -4.17 -21.76
C ASP A 107 10.54 -4.35 -22.03
N PRO A 108 9.72 -3.27 -21.98
CA PRO A 108 8.28 -3.38 -22.19
C PRO A 108 7.95 -3.71 -23.66
N LEU A 109 7.06 -4.69 -23.87
CA LEU A 109 6.55 -5.04 -25.19
C LEU A 109 5.71 -3.91 -25.82
N HIS A 110 5.14 -3.05 -24.99
CA HIS A 110 4.32 -1.90 -25.38
C HIS A 110 4.52 -0.74 -24.39
N PRO A 111 4.48 0.53 -24.87
CA PRO A 111 4.81 1.69 -24.02
C PRO A 111 3.74 1.97 -22.97
N ASP A 112 2.46 1.72 -23.26
CA ASP A 112 1.37 2.08 -22.39
C ASP A 112 1.06 0.99 -21.37
N ILE A 113 0.87 1.36 -20.12
CA ILE A 113 0.36 0.46 -19.08
C ILE A 113 -1.16 0.32 -19.26
N ILE A 114 -1.62 -0.91 -19.46
CA ILE A 114 -3.04 -1.22 -19.56
C ILE A 114 -3.64 -1.10 -18.16
N TYR A 115 -4.66 -0.26 -18.02
CA TYR A 115 -5.31 0.02 -16.76
C TYR A 115 -6.82 -0.14 -16.87
N VAL A 116 -7.40 -0.77 -15.87
CA VAL A 116 -8.83 -0.98 -15.73
C VAL A 116 -9.25 -0.60 -14.32
N ASN A 117 -10.27 0.22 -14.21
CA ASN A 117 -10.96 0.50 -12.96
C ASN A 117 -12.46 0.39 -13.20
N SER A 118 -13.15 -0.43 -12.43
CA SER A 118 -14.57 -0.68 -12.58
C SER A 118 -15.18 -1.02 -11.22
N GLU A 119 -16.44 -0.65 -11.06
CA GLU A 119 -17.23 -1.00 -9.88
C GLU A 119 -18.46 -1.79 -10.30
N LYS A 120 -18.77 -2.86 -9.59
CA LYS A 120 -19.97 -3.65 -9.77
C LYS A 120 -20.46 -4.21 -8.44
N ASP A 121 -21.74 -4.03 -8.15
CA ASP A 121 -22.43 -4.53 -6.96
C ASP A 121 -21.71 -4.09 -5.64
N GLY A 122 -21.16 -2.87 -5.62
CA GLY A 122 -20.41 -2.32 -4.48
C GLY A 122 -18.98 -2.87 -4.33
N VAL A 123 -18.52 -3.68 -5.29
CA VAL A 123 -17.13 -4.17 -5.36
C VAL A 123 -16.37 -3.37 -6.40
N GLN A 124 -15.33 -2.65 -5.97
CA GLN A 124 -14.41 -1.96 -6.87
C GLN A 124 -13.28 -2.91 -7.27
N VAL A 125 -12.97 -2.95 -8.56
CA VAL A 125 -11.88 -3.72 -9.13
C VAL A 125 -10.95 -2.78 -9.88
N GLU A 126 -9.68 -2.83 -9.54
CA GLU A 126 -8.62 -2.07 -10.19
C GLU A 126 -7.51 -3.02 -10.64
N ALA A 127 -7.04 -2.87 -11.87
CA ALA A 127 -5.95 -3.68 -12.41
C ALA A 127 -5.06 -2.84 -13.33
N ALA A 128 -3.74 -2.99 -13.20
CA ALA A 128 -2.74 -2.43 -14.08
C ALA A 128 -1.81 -3.55 -14.55
N LEU A 129 -1.47 -3.57 -15.84
CA LEU A 129 -0.63 -4.61 -16.42
C LEU A 129 0.19 -4.11 -17.62
N GLN A 130 1.37 -4.67 -17.77
CA GLN A 130 2.26 -4.45 -18.88
C GLN A 130 3.06 -5.72 -19.15
N TRP A 131 3.21 -6.10 -20.41
CA TRP A 131 4.06 -7.21 -20.81
C TRP A 131 5.47 -6.72 -21.12
N CYS A 132 6.47 -7.52 -20.70
CA CYS A 132 7.87 -7.28 -21.00
C CYS A 132 8.45 -8.44 -21.82
N VAL A 133 9.36 -8.12 -22.73
CA VAL A 133 9.97 -9.10 -23.66
C VAL A 133 10.90 -10.05 -22.91
N ASP A 134 11.60 -9.54 -21.89
CA ASP A 134 12.62 -10.23 -21.10
C ASP A 134 12.07 -10.93 -19.84
N ALA A 135 10.74 -10.96 -19.68
CA ALA A 135 10.12 -11.60 -18.53
C ALA A 135 10.01 -13.13 -18.75
N TYR A 136 10.81 -13.90 -17.99
CA TYR A 136 10.77 -15.37 -17.99
C TYR A 136 9.61 -15.96 -17.18
N SER A 137 8.99 -15.17 -16.32
CA SER A 137 7.88 -15.58 -15.46
C SER A 137 6.92 -14.43 -15.20
N ASP A 138 5.66 -14.77 -14.95
CA ASP A 138 4.65 -13.78 -14.55
C ASP A 138 4.99 -13.20 -13.17
N SER A 139 4.95 -11.88 -13.05
CA SER A 139 4.99 -11.18 -11.78
C SER A 139 3.60 -10.61 -11.51
N ILE A 140 2.81 -11.30 -10.67
CA ILE A 140 1.43 -10.90 -10.37
C ILE A 140 1.32 -10.59 -8.89
N LEU A 141 0.94 -9.36 -8.57
CA LEU A 141 0.62 -8.92 -7.22
C LEU A 141 -0.89 -8.76 -7.10
N GLY A 142 -1.48 -9.40 -6.11
CA GLY A 142 -2.90 -9.27 -5.82
C GLY A 142 -3.14 -8.72 -4.43
N PHE A 143 -4.18 -7.89 -4.31
CA PHE A 143 -4.56 -7.24 -3.06
C PHE A 143 -6.08 -7.31 -2.86
N ALA A 144 -6.50 -7.40 -1.61
CA ALA A 144 -7.88 -7.24 -1.19
C ALA A 144 -7.92 -6.22 -0.04
N ASN A 145 -8.60 -5.09 -0.23
CA ASN A 145 -8.62 -3.97 0.73
C ASN A 145 -7.20 -3.58 1.21
N ASN A 146 -6.28 -3.38 0.27
CA ASN A 146 -4.87 -3.04 0.51
C ASN A 146 -4.04 -4.14 1.21
N ILE A 147 -4.58 -5.32 1.43
CA ILE A 147 -3.87 -6.45 2.01
C ILE A 147 -3.40 -7.37 0.87
N ARG A 148 -2.10 -7.64 0.84
CA ARG A 148 -1.52 -8.53 -0.17
C ARG A 148 -2.01 -9.96 0.01
N THR A 149 -2.52 -10.55 -1.08
CA THR A 149 -2.97 -11.94 -1.11
C THR A 149 -1.85 -12.83 -1.62
N VAL A 150 -0.93 -13.19 -0.72
CA VAL A 150 0.31 -13.92 -1.07
C VAL A 150 0.00 -15.29 -1.69
N ASP A 151 -1.02 -15.97 -1.18
CA ASP A 151 -1.45 -17.29 -1.66
C ASP A 151 -2.36 -17.23 -2.89
N GLY A 152 -2.49 -16.06 -3.52
CA GLY A 152 -3.39 -15.86 -4.64
C GLY A 152 -4.84 -15.61 -4.21
N GLY A 153 -5.80 -16.02 -5.04
CA GLY A 153 -7.22 -15.90 -4.76
C GLY A 153 -8.08 -15.83 -6.02
N THR A 154 -9.40 -15.93 -5.84
CA THR A 154 -10.37 -15.94 -6.94
C THR A 154 -10.34 -14.68 -7.79
N HIS A 155 -9.96 -13.54 -7.26
CA HIS A 155 -9.78 -12.28 -7.98
C HIS A 155 -8.61 -12.37 -8.98
N ILE A 156 -7.49 -12.99 -8.63
CA ILE A 156 -6.35 -13.20 -9.53
C ILE A 156 -6.72 -14.23 -10.62
N GLU A 157 -7.31 -15.34 -10.23
CA GLU A 157 -7.74 -16.37 -11.18
C GLU A 157 -8.83 -15.87 -12.14
N GLY A 158 -9.74 -15.01 -11.63
CA GLY A 158 -10.74 -14.33 -12.44
C GLY A 158 -10.08 -13.41 -13.48
N LEU A 159 -9.10 -12.60 -13.10
CA LEU A 159 -8.36 -11.73 -14.01
C LEU A 159 -7.64 -12.54 -15.10
N LYS A 160 -6.90 -13.58 -14.73
CA LYS A 160 -6.20 -14.47 -15.68
C LYS A 160 -7.17 -15.09 -16.68
N THR A 161 -8.30 -15.57 -16.21
CA THR A 161 -9.36 -16.17 -17.05
C THR A 161 -9.93 -15.17 -18.05
N VAL A 162 -10.25 -13.96 -17.61
CA VAL A 162 -10.76 -12.90 -18.47
C VAL A 162 -9.74 -12.45 -19.50
N LEU A 163 -8.49 -12.27 -19.11
CA LEU A 163 -7.38 -11.91 -20.02
C LEU A 163 -7.22 -12.97 -21.12
N THR A 164 -7.12 -14.24 -20.75
CA THR A 164 -6.97 -15.35 -21.69
C THR A 164 -8.14 -15.39 -22.67
N ARG A 165 -9.37 -15.27 -22.18
CA ARG A 165 -10.58 -15.29 -23.01
C ARG A 165 -10.62 -14.10 -23.97
N THR A 166 -10.25 -12.90 -23.49
CA THR A 166 -10.26 -11.68 -24.29
C THR A 166 -9.22 -11.75 -25.40
N LEU A 167 -7.97 -12.12 -25.08
CA LEU A 167 -6.89 -12.25 -26.05
C LEU A 167 -7.22 -13.30 -27.12
N ASN A 168 -7.72 -14.46 -26.74
CA ASN A 168 -8.15 -15.50 -27.68
C ASN A 168 -9.29 -15.02 -28.60
N THR A 169 -10.23 -14.24 -28.07
CA THR A 169 -11.31 -13.66 -28.87
C THR A 169 -10.79 -12.65 -29.88
N PHE A 170 -9.84 -11.82 -29.48
CA PHE A 170 -9.18 -10.86 -30.37
C PHE A 170 -8.35 -11.56 -31.47
N ALA A 171 -7.58 -12.57 -31.10
CA ALA A 171 -6.77 -13.34 -32.06
C ALA A 171 -7.65 -13.98 -33.14
N ARG A 172 -8.78 -14.60 -32.75
CA ARG A 172 -9.73 -15.21 -33.69
C ARG A 172 -10.44 -14.22 -34.62
N LYS A 173 -10.59 -12.97 -34.21
CA LYS A 173 -11.24 -11.92 -35.04
C LYS A 173 -10.28 -11.30 -36.05
N ARG A 174 -8.97 -11.41 -35.86
CA ARG A 174 -7.94 -10.82 -36.70
C ARG A 174 -7.21 -11.82 -37.60
N GLY A 175 -7.32 -13.11 -37.36
CA GLY A 175 -6.84 -14.20 -38.21
C GLY A 175 -7.92 -14.69 -39.13
#